data_435ca3f08b847605956eb21c9bae185e
#
_entry.id   435ca3f08b847605956eb21c9bae185e
#
_cell.length_a   1.000
_cell.length_b   1.000
_cell.length_c   1.000
_cell.angle_alpha   90.00
_cell.angle_beta   90.00
_cell.angle_gamma   90.00
#
_symmetry.space_group_name_H-M   'P 1'
#
loop_
_entity.id
_entity.type
_entity.pdbx_description
1 polymer ?
#
loop_
_entity_poly.entity_id
_entity_poly.type
_entity_poly.pdbx_seq_one_letter_code
_entity_poly.pdbx_strand_id
1 'polypeptide(L)'
;MSIEHHPRRVAAPLPRFASGQAADPAATTRLAAIVIQVAAFAIVLAALPYSQFELDRYTFPKELVLGVTAVAATLFCLASARRLTLFVVDVLLLAYLGVSAVSTLFATNGWLAFRSLGVSLAGAALFWCARTVARAGRGEALLVGLCAAVVLGALTGLAQAYGLVTTNLASLSRAPGGTFGNRNFMAHLVAIGLPVLLYVALEARSRARFLLAAIGVSLAAAALVLSRSRAGWLGAGASGLFLVVEGLWLGRLWMEARVQRRVLQLAAVLLASLALALVLPNRLNWRSDSPYLESLTGVANYKEGSGRGRLIQYGNTLSMAADRPLLGVGPGNWPVFYPRYMSPADPSFDPDDIIPTNPWPSSDWMAVAAERGFLAVGLLVLVGASIALGAWARVRHGTRQVPALTDLAIVATLLAVTVVGAFDAVLVLPVPTLFAWTIIGALASSARPIGEIPLTPRSRRGALTGVALIGLLLVGRSAAQTLAMGLFTGGRRSDMVRAAALDPGSYRIRMLLARSWARAGRCDRAIPLARDARELFPNHPAPRQLLRACGVRPRR
;
A
#
# COMPACT_ATOMS: atom_id res chain seq x y z
N MET A 1 -8.83 61.53 -37.60
CA MET A 1 -9.19 60.26 -36.92
C MET A 1 -7.89 59.71 -36.34
N SER A 2 -7.59 60.07 -35.08
CA SER A 2 -6.36 59.71 -34.37
C SER A 2 -6.58 58.41 -33.66
N ILE A 3 -5.76 57.42 -33.92
CA ILE A 3 -5.74 56.12 -33.25
C ILE A 3 -4.87 56.22 -31.99
N GLU A 4 -5.48 56.21 -30.83
CA GLU A 4 -4.79 56.15 -29.55
C GLU A 4 -4.18 54.74 -29.30
N HIS A 5 -2.87 54.70 -29.20
CA HIS A 5 -2.12 53.52 -28.75
C HIS A 5 -2.21 53.39 -27.22
N HIS A 6 -2.90 52.39 -26.73
CA HIS A 6 -2.84 51.97 -25.32
C HIS A 6 -1.50 51.27 -25.03
N PRO A 7 -0.72 51.70 -24.01
CA PRO A 7 0.50 51.00 -23.63
C PRO A 7 0.19 49.67 -22.91
N ARG A 8 0.82 48.60 -23.39
CA ARG A 8 0.82 47.30 -22.72
C ARG A 8 1.40 47.43 -21.32
N ARG A 9 0.64 47.12 -20.28
CA ARG A 9 1.14 46.96 -18.90
C ARG A 9 2.14 45.79 -18.87
N VAL A 10 3.40 46.11 -18.70
CA VAL A 10 4.46 45.16 -18.36
C VAL A 10 4.20 44.69 -16.93
N ALA A 11 4.01 43.40 -16.76
CA ALA A 11 3.84 42.79 -15.43
C ALA A 11 5.12 43.04 -14.60
N ALA A 12 4.94 43.63 -13.43
CA ALA A 12 6.02 43.85 -12.48
C ALA A 12 6.71 42.56 -12.09
N PRO A 13 8.04 42.47 -11.97
CA PRO A 13 8.75 41.31 -11.53
C PRO A 13 8.40 41.00 -10.08
N LEU A 14 8.11 39.72 -9.81
CA LEU A 14 7.84 39.22 -8.47
C LEU A 14 8.99 39.56 -7.51
N PRO A 15 8.72 40.00 -6.27
CA PRO A 15 9.75 40.45 -5.35
C PRO A 15 10.71 39.31 -5.00
N ARG A 16 12.00 39.54 -5.21
CA ARG A 16 13.09 38.68 -4.71
C ARG A 16 13.14 38.80 -3.20
N PHE A 17 12.80 37.73 -2.51
CA PHE A 17 12.89 37.67 -1.05
C PHE A 17 14.35 37.52 -0.61
N ALA A 18 14.78 38.40 0.30
CA ALA A 18 16.09 38.38 0.91
C ALA A 18 16.37 37.10 1.70
N SER A 19 17.55 36.54 1.51
CA SER A 19 18.04 35.31 2.12
C SER A 19 18.53 35.56 3.55
N GLY A 20 17.67 35.30 4.53
CA GLY A 20 18.15 34.98 5.89
C GLY A 20 18.23 33.45 6.01
N GLN A 21 19.33 32.93 6.59
CA GLN A 21 19.75 31.53 6.74
C GLN A 21 18.66 30.51 7.14
N ALA A 22 17.70 30.25 6.27
CA ALA A 22 16.81 29.10 6.36
C ALA A 22 17.38 28.04 5.40
N ALA A 23 17.35 26.77 5.81
CA ALA A 23 17.75 25.65 4.96
C ALA A 23 17.14 25.83 3.57
N ASP A 24 17.96 25.68 2.53
CA ASP A 24 17.53 25.86 1.13
C ASP A 24 16.32 24.96 0.85
N PRO A 25 15.14 25.54 0.54
CA PRO A 25 13.94 24.75 0.28
C PRO A 25 14.13 23.76 -0.89
N ALA A 26 15.00 24.09 -1.84
CA ALA A 26 15.34 23.20 -2.94
C ALA A 26 16.18 22.00 -2.49
N ALA A 27 17.08 22.18 -1.51
CA ALA A 27 17.88 21.09 -0.97
C ALA A 27 17.04 20.12 -0.14
N THR A 28 16.17 20.61 0.74
CA THR A 28 15.33 19.76 1.60
C THR A 28 14.30 18.97 0.81
N THR A 29 13.63 19.56 -0.18
CA THR A 29 12.71 18.83 -1.06
C THR A 29 13.44 17.82 -1.96
N ARG A 30 14.70 18.09 -2.34
CA ARG A 30 15.55 17.10 -3.02
C ARG A 30 15.86 15.92 -2.13
N LEU A 31 16.21 16.14 -0.87
CA LEU A 31 16.47 15.07 0.10
C LEU A 31 15.21 14.23 0.35
N ALA A 32 14.05 14.86 0.51
CA ALA A 32 12.79 14.15 0.63
C ALA A 32 12.51 13.25 -0.60
N ALA A 33 12.74 13.75 -1.81
CA ALA A 33 12.58 12.96 -3.03
C ALA A 33 13.54 11.77 -3.07
N ILE A 34 14.82 11.96 -2.74
CA ILE A 34 15.84 10.91 -2.70
C ILE A 34 15.45 9.84 -1.65
N VAL A 35 15.04 10.26 -0.46
CA VAL A 35 14.60 9.32 0.60
C VAL A 35 13.44 8.45 0.13
N ILE A 36 12.42 9.05 -0.50
CA ILE A 36 11.27 8.30 -1.02
C ILE A 36 11.70 7.33 -2.13
N GLN A 37 12.58 7.75 -3.04
CA GLN A 37 13.06 6.91 -4.13
C GLN A 37 13.90 5.73 -3.60
N VAL A 38 14.86 5.98 -2.73
CA VAL A 38 15.68 4.92 -2.11
C VAL A 38 14.80 3.93 -1.35
N ALA A 39 13.82 4.45 -0.62
CA ALA A 39 12.88 3.63 0.13
C ALA A 39 11.97 2.80 -0.79
N ALA A 40 11.60 3.31 -1.97
CA ALA A 40 10.82 2.54 -2.94
C ALA A 40 11.58 1.28 -3.41
N PHE A 41 12.89 1.36 -3.61
CA PHE A 41 13.74 0.19 -3.88
C PHE A 41 13.90 -0.70 -2.64
N ALA A 42 14.19 -0.10 -1.49
CA ALA A 42 14.40 -0.82 -0.24
C ALA A 42 13.15 -1.62 0.17
N ILE A 43 11.95 -1.02 0.08
CA ILE A 43 10.70 -1.69 0.48
C ILE A 43 10.35 -2.86 -0.44
N VAL A 44 10.70 -2.77 -1.73
CA VAL A 44 10.54 -3.87 -2.68
C VAL A 44 11.42 -5.05 -2.28
N LEU A 45 12.66 -4.82 -1.88
CA LEU A 45 13.65 -5.86 -1.59
C LEU A 45 13.59 -6.37 -0.14
N ALA A 46 13.05 -5.60 0.80
CA ALA A 46 13.03 -5.95 2.21
C ALA A 46 12.22 -7.23 2.47
N ALA A 47 12.91 -8.30 2.85
CA ALA A 47 12.34 -9.58 3.26
C ALA A 47 13.32 -10.29 4.20
N LEU A 48 12.78 -11.12 5.12
CA LEU A 48 13.59 -11.85 6.09
C LEU A 48 13.53 -13.37 5.83
N PRO A 49 14.60 -14.12 6.11
CA PRO A 49 14.65 -15.56 5.84
C PRO A 49 13.91 -16.43 6.87
N TYR A 50 13.10 -15.83 7.74
CA TYR A 50 12.48 -16.50 8.90
C TYR A 50 11.18 -17.22 8.50
N SER A 51 11.28 -18.46 7.98
CA SER A 51 10.14 -19.25 7.48
C SER A 51 9.01 -19.47 8.49
N GLN A 52 9.32 -19.51 9.80
CA GLN A 52 8.34 -19.68 10.89
C GLN A 52 7.31 -18.55 10.98
N PHE A 53 7.59 -17.39 10.37
CA PHE A 53 6.75 -16.20 10.41
C PHE A 53 5.97 -15.97 9.12
N GLU A 54 5.94 -16.94 8.20
CA GLU A 54 5.13 -16.92 6.96
C GLU A 54 5.09 -15.54 6.26
N LEU A 55 3.92 -14.85 6.31
CA LEU A 55 3.74 -13.53 5.70
C LEU A 55 4.39 -12.38 6.49
N ASP A 56 4.52 -12.53 7.80
CA ASP A 56 5.09 -11.47 8.66
C ASP A 56 6.54 -11.15 8.29
N ARG A 57 7.34 -12.17 7.87
CA ARG A 57 8.72 -12.00 7.40
C ARG A 57 8.87 -11.11 6.17
N TYR A 58 7.80 -10.96 5.39
CA TYR A 58 7.74 -10.05 4.24
C TYR A 58 7.12 -8.70 4.60
N THR A 59 6.28 -8.65 5.62
CA THR A 59 5.49 -7.46 5.96
C THR A 59 6.21 -6.54 6.94
N PHE A 60 6.74 -7.05 8.05
CA PHE A 60 7.35 -6.23 9.11
C PHE A 60 8.59 -5.43 8.67
N PRO A 61 9.56 -6.01 7.93
CA PRO A 61 10.70 -5.20 7.47
C PRO A 61 10.26 -4.11 6.49
N LYS A 62 9.19 -4.34 5.71
CA LYS A 62 8.63 -3.34 4.80
C LYS A 62 7.89 -2.23 5.55
N GLU A 63 7.23 -2.53 6.67
CA GLU A 63 6.63 -1.52 7.54
C GLU A 63 7.69 -0.63 8.18
N LEU A 64 8.82 -1.21 8.58
CA LEU A 64 9.96 -0.44 9.09
C LEU A 64 10.46 0.56 8.03
N VAL A 65 10.66 0.10 6.79
CA VAL A 65 11.06 0.97 5.68
C VAL A 65 10.01 2.06 5.44
N LEU A 66 8.71 1.71 5.40
CA LEU A 66 7.62 2.66 5.22
C LEU A 66 7.63 3.74 6.31
N GLY A 67 7.74 3.34 7.59
CA GLY A 67 7.74 4.25 8.74
C GLY A 67 8.94 5.20 8.72
N VAL A 68 10.15 4.67 8.54
CA VAL A 68 11.37 5.48 8.43
C VAL A 68 11.26 6.50 7.30
N THR A 69 10.75 6.06 6.16
CA THR A 69 10.59 6.93 4.97
C THR A 69 9.61 8.06 5.22
N ALA A 70 8.43 7.73 5.77
CA ALA A 70 7.40 8.72 6.06
C ALA A 70 7.91 9.79 7.04
N VAL A 71 8.59 9.36 8.10
CA VAL A 71 9.17 10.28 9.08
C VAL A 71 10.27 11.14 8.47
N ALA A 72 11.26 10.55 7.81
CA ALA A 72 12.38 11.28 7.24
C ALA A 72 11.93 12.27 6.15
N ALA A 73 11.07 11.84 5.21
CA ALA A 73 10.54 12.72 4.17
C ALA A 73 9.72 13.87 4.76
N THR A 74 8.90 13.62 5.80
CA THR A 74 8.11 14.66 6.47
C THR A 74 9.01 15.65 7.20
N LEU A 75 10.04 15.21 7.90
CA LEU A 75 11.00 16.09 8.57
C LEU A 75 11.72 16.98 7.55
N PHE A 76 12.18 16.43 6.41
CA PHE A 76 12.79 17.25 5.36
C PHE A 76 11.81 18.27 4.76
N CYS A 77 10.57 17.88 4.46
CA CYS A 77 9.58 18.81 3.92
C CYS A 77 9.23 19.92 4.93
N LEU A 78 9.09 19.60 6.22
CA LEU A 78 8.78 20.59 7.26
C LEU A 78 9.96 21.49 7.61
N ALA A 79 11.20 21.01 7.54
CA ALA A 79 12.39 21.77 7.94
C ALA A 79 12.52 23.12 7.21
N SER A 80 12.11 23.16 5.95
CA SER A 80 12.15 24.37 5.11
C SER A 80 10.79 25.02 4.90
N ALA A 81 9.69 24.41 5.39
CA ALA A 81 8.35 24.93 5.17
C ALA A 81 8.13 26.23 5.93
N ARG A 82 7.67 27.27 5.23
CA ARG A 82 7.22 28.55 5.79
C ARG A 82 5.70 28.64 5.89
N ARG A 83 4.99 27.83 5.10
CA ARG A 83 3.52 27.74 5.04
C ARG A 83 3.12 26.31 4.77
N LEU A 84 2.00 25.89 5.31
CA LEU A 84 1.31 24.66 4.93
C LEU A 84 0.18 25.03 3.99
N THR A 85 0.25 24.54 2.78
CA THR A 85 -0.80 24.73 1.78
C THR A 85 -1.86 23.64 1.98
N LEU A 86 -3.11 24.04 2.20
CA LEU A 86 -4.23 23.15 2.45
C LEU A 86 -5.08 22.93 1.21
N PHE A 87 -5.60 21.73 1.08
CA PHE A 87 -6.50 21.30 0.02
C PHE A 87 -7.71 20.58 0.63
N VAL A 88 -8.82 20.48 -0.10
CA VAL A 88 -10.01 19.72 0.34
C VAL A 88 -9.64 18.30 0.77
N VAL A 89 -8.79 17.65 -0.03
CA VAL A 89 -8.31 16.28 0.26
C VAL A 89 -7.59 16.18 1.61
N ASP A 90 -6.89 17.23 2.04
CA ASP A 90 -6.16 17.22 3.31
C ASP A 90 -7.11 17.22 4.51
N VAL A 91 -8.19 17.98 4.42
CA VAL A 91 -9.23 18.02 5.47
C VAL A 91 -9.92 16.66 5.59
N LEU A 92 -10.30 16.07 4.45
CA LEU A 92 -10.92 14.75 4.41
C LEU A 92 -9.99 13.65 4.94
N LEU A 93 -8.71 13.70 4.57
CA LEU A 93 -7.72 12.74 5.01
C LEU A 93 -7.40 12.89 6.50
N LEU A 94 -7.32 14.11 7.01
CA LEU A 94 -7.19 14.36 8.45
C LEU A 94 -8.42 13.87 9.22
N ALA A 95 -9.62 14.07 8.71
CA ALA A 95 -10.85 13.55 9.32
C ALA A 95 -10.83 12.00 9.35
N TYR A 96 -10.44 11.35 8.25
CA TYR A 96 -10.26 9.90 8.19
C TYR A 96 -9.25 9.38 9.23
N LEU A 97 -8.10 10.06 9.35
CA LEU A 97 -7.08 9.71 10.35
C LEU A 97 -7.57 9.96 11.77
N GLY A 98 -8.35 11.02 12.00
CA GLY A 98 -8.98 11.31 13.28
C GLY A 98 -9.95 10.21 13.72
N VAL A 99 -10.85 9.79 12.82
CA VAL A 99 -11.76 8.65 13.07
C VAL A 99 -10.96 7.37 13.33
N SER A 100 -9.90 7.11 12.56
CA SER A 100 -9.03 5.94 12.74
C SER A 100 -8.30 5.98 14.10
N ALA A 101 -7.84 7.15 14.55
CA ALA A 101 -7.18 7.32 15.84
C ALA A 101 -8.16 7.09 17.00
N VAL A 102 -9.38 7.65 16.92
CA VAL A 102 -10.43 7.39 17.90
C VAL A 102 -10.78 5.91 17.95
N SER A 103 -10.98 5.26 16.80
CA SER A 103 -11.23 3.81 16.72
C SER A 103 -10.12 2.97 17.38
N THR A 104 -8.86 3.42 17.30
CA THR A 104 -7.71 2.75 17.93
C THR A 104 -7.85 2.67 19.45
N LEU A 105 -8.45 3.66 20.08
CA LEU A 105 -8.63 3.71 21.55
C LEU A 105 -9.58 2.62 22.07
N PHE A 106 -10.48 2.13 21.22
CA PHE A 106 -11.47 1.09 21.54
C PHE A 106 -11.09 -0.30 21.04
N ALA A 107 -9.88 -0.47 20.50
CA ALA A 107 -9.40 -1.73 19.96
C ALA A 107 -9.05 -2.72 21.07
N THR A 108 -9.44 -3.99 20.92
CA THR A 108 -9.08 -5.08 21.84
C THR A 108 -7.59 -5.34 21.87
N ASN A 109 -6.97 -5.45 20.68
CA ASN A 109 -5.52 -5.53 20.56
C ASN A 109 -4.98 -4.14 20.13
N GLY A 110 -4.67 -3.30 21.11
CA GLY A 110 -4.14 -1.95 20.89
C GLY A 110 -2.81 -1.93 20.14
N TRP A 111 -2.00 -2.99 20.25
CA TRP A 111 -0.71 -3.11 19.55
C TRP A 111 -0.90 -3.26 18.04
N LEU A 112 -1.88 -4.09 17.62
CA LEU A 112 -2.28 -4.20 16.21
C LEU A 112 -2.93 -2.92 15.71
N ALA A 113 -3.75 -2.28 16.56
CA ALA A 113 -4.42 -1.05 16.19
C ALA A 113 -3.43 0.10 15.94
N PHE A 114 -2.44 0.25 16.80
CA PHE A 114 -1.38 1.22 16.63
C PHE A 114 -0.53 0.95 15.37
N ARG A 115 -0.28 -0.33 15.05
CA ARG A 115 0.36 -0.75 13.80
C ARG A 115 -0.42 -0.29 12.56
N SER A 116 -1.71 -0.61 12.49
CA SER A 116 -2.55 -0.30 11.34
C SER A 116 -2.78 1.22 11.19
N LEU A 117 -2.93 1.95 12.30
CA LEU A 117 -2.95 3.41 12.31
C LEU A 117 -1.63 3.97 11.77
N GLY A 118 -0.49 3.40 12.16
CA GLY A 118 0.84 3.80 11.70
C GLY A 118 1.01 3.68 10.19
N VAL A 119 0.51 2.61 9.57
CA VAL A 119 0.50 2.45 8.11
C VAL A 119 -0.33 3.55 7.44
N SER A 120 -1.51 3.87 7.99
CA SER A 120 -2.37 4.93 7.47
C SER A 120 -1.74 6.33 7.60
N LEU A 121 -1.12 6.61 8.75
CA LEU A 121 -0.37 7.87 8.99
C LEU A 121 0.82 8.00 8.03
N ALA A 122 1.56 6.92 7.82
CA ALA A 122 2.70 6.91 6.89
C ALA A 122 2.24 7.15 5.45
N GLY A 123 1.15 6.52 5.02
CA GLY A 123 0.57 6.75 3.70
C GLY A 123 0.18 8.21 3.48
N ALA A 124 -0.56 8.81 4.42
CA ALA A 124 -0.96 10.22 4.36
C ALA A 124 0.26 11.16 4.35
N ALA A 125 1.25 10.92 5.20
CA ALA A 125 2.48 11.69 5.23
C ALA A 125 3.23 11.64 3.89
N LEU A 126 3.33 10.47 3.28
CA LEU A 126 3.95 10.29 1.97
C LEU A 126 3.17 10.99 0.84
N PHE A 127 1.83 10.96 0.90
CA PHE A 127 1.00 11.75 -0.03
C PHE A 127 1.33 13.24 0.04
N TRP A 128 1.38 13.82 1.24
CA TRP A 128 1.72 15.23 1.43
C TRP A 128 3.15 15.56 1.01
N CYS A 129 4.12 14.69 1.36
CA CYS A 129 5.52 14.86 0.96
C CYS A 129 5.69 14.79 -0.56
N ALA A 130 5.09 13.80 -1.22
CA ALA A 130 5.17 13.64 -2.66
C ALA A 130 4.54 14.81 -3.42
N ARG A 131 3.40 15.33 -2.94
CA ARG A 131 2.77 16.52 -3.49
C ARG A 131 3.67 17.76 -3.32
N THR A 132 4.28 17.91 -2.15
CA THR A 132 5.22 19.02 -1.87
C THR A 132 6.45 18.94 -2.79
N VAL A 133 7.05 17.76 -2.94
CA VAL A 133 8.16 17.49 -3.84
C VAL A 133 7.80 17.80 -5.29
N ALA A 134 6.62 17.37 -5.73
CA ALA A 134 6.16 17.60 -7.10
C ALA A 134 5.88 19.08 -7.38
N ARG A 135 5.29 19.83 -6.42
CA ARG A 135 5.10 21.28 -6.52
C ARG A 135 6.42 22.06 -6.53
N ALA A 136 7.48 21.49 -5.96
CA ALA A 136 8.84 22.03 -6.07
C ALA A 136 9.55 21.68 -7.40
N GLY A 137 8.81 21.15 -8.39
CA GLY A 137 9.33 20.84 -9.74
C GLY A 137 10.07 19.52 -9.85
N ARG A 138 9.99 18.62 -8.83
CA ARG A 138 10.71 17.34 -8.82
C ARG A 138 9.80 16.12 -9.05
N GLY A 139 8.54 16.35 -9.47
CA GLY A 139 7.54 15.29 -9.66
C GLY A 139 7.94 14.26 -10.72
N GLU A 140 8.46 14.71 -11.88
CA GLU A 140 8.93 13.81 -12.95
C GLU A 140 10.01 12.84 -12.42
N ALA A 141 11.04 13.37 -11.76
CA ALA A 141 12.13 12.56 -11.21
C ALA A 141 11.63 11.56 -10.16
N LEU A 142 10.71 12.01 -9.27
CA LEU A 142 10.10 11.13 -8.25
C LEU A 142 9.33 9.98 -8.91
N LEU A 143 8.47 10.27 -9.90
CA LEU A 143 7.68 9.25 -10.60
C LEU A 143 8.56 8.27 -11.37
N VAL A 144 9.63 8.74 -12.02
CA VAL A 144 10.60 7.86 -12.71
C VAL A 144 11.25 6.89 -11.73
N GLY A 145 11.68 7.37 -10.55
CA GLY A 145 12.25 6.50 -9.51
C GLY A 145 11.25 5.46 -8.99
N LEU A 146 9.99 5.86 -8.78
CA LEU A 146 8.92 4.92 -8.38
C LEU A 146 8.65 3.89 -9.47
N CYS A 147 8.58 4.29 -10.74
CA CYS A 147 8.45 3.39 -11.88
C CYS A 147 9.59 2.36 -11.93
N ALA A 148 10.84 2.79 -11.74
CA ALA A 148 11.98 1.88 -11.69
C ALA A 148 11.86 0.86 -10.55
N ALA A 149 11.36 1.28 -9.39
CA ALA A 149 11.11 0.35 -8.27
C ALA A 149 9.93 -0.60 -8.54
N VAL A 150 8.88 -0.17 -9.25
CA VAL A 150 7.80 -1.07 -9.73
C VAL A 150 8.38 -2.14 -10.66
N VAL A 151 9.22 -1.73 -11.61
CA VAL A 151 9.91 -2.66 -12.53
C VAL A 151 10.80 -3.64 -11.76
N LEU A 152 11.53 -3.16 -10.73
CA LEU A 152 12.30 -4.06 -9.87
C LEU A 152 11.40 -5.08 -9.18
N GLY A 153 10.23 -4.67 -8.68
CA GLY A 153 9.24 -5.59 -8.11
C GLY A 153 8.79 -6.66 -9.10
N ALA A 154 8.47 -6.25 -10.33
CA ALA A 154 8.13 -7.17 -11.40
C ALA A 154 9.30 -8.15 -11.72
N LEU A 155 10.53 -7.64 -11.77
CA LEU A 155 11.73 -8.46 -12.01
C LEU A 155 11.95 -9.52 -10.95
N THR A 156 11.69 -9.23 -9.65
CA THR A 156 11.79 -10.25 -8.58
C THR A 156 10.81 -11.39 -8.80
N GLY A 157 9.58 -11.09 -9.25
CA GLY A 157 8.58 -12.09 -9.59
C GLY A 157 8.96 -12.89 -10.84
N LEU A 158 9.44 -12.21 -11.90
CA LEU A 158 9.92 -12.87 -13.13
C LEU A 158 11.12 -13.77 -12.85
N ALA A 159 12.09 -13.30 -12.05
CA ALA A 159 13.24 -14.10 -11.65
C ALA A 159 12.82 -15.40 -10.95
N GLN A 160 11.79 -15.34 -10.09
CA GLN A 160 11.22 -16.53 -9.48
C GLN A 160 10.48 -17.41 -10.49
N ALA A 161 9.70 -16.82 -11.40
CA ALA A 161 8.95 -17.57 -12.42
C ALA A 161 9.85 -18.37 -13.36
N TYR A 162 11.01 -17.83 -13.71
CA TYR A 162 11.99 -18.49 -14.58
C TYR A 162 13.09 -19.25 -13.82
N GLY A 163 12.99 -19.33 -12.49
CA GLY A 163 13.90 -20.12 -11.64
C GLY A 163 15.32 -19.56 -11.54
N LEU A 164 15.47 -18.24 -11.73
CA LEU A 164 16.74 -17.54 -11.53
C LEU A 164 17.05 -17.29 -10.05
N VAL A 165 16.04 -17.37 -9.20
CA VAL A 165 16.15 -17.20 -7.74
C VAL A 165 15.64 -18.47 -7.08
N THR A 166 16.55 -19.22 -6.43
CA THR A 166 16.27 -20.48 -5.71
C THR A 166 16.45 -20.32 -4.21
N THR A 167 15.97 -19.25 -3.63
CA THR A 167 16.30 -18.90 -2.25
C THR A 167 15.22 -19.28 -1.26
N ASN A 168 15.62 -19.37 0.03
CA ASN A 168 14.77 -19.49 1.23
C ASN A 168 13.72 -18.37 1.37
N LEU A 169 13.78 -17.35 0.50
CA LEU A 169 12.81 -16.26 0.41
C LEU A 169 11.59 -16.63 -0.46
N ALA A 170 11.61 -17.73 -1.20
CA ALA A 170 10.50 -18.13 -2.04
C ALA A 170 9.33 -18.64 -1.20
N SER A 171 8.17 -18.03 -1.33
CA SER A 171 6.91 -18.65 -0.94
C SER A 171 6.53 -19.66 -2.01
N LEU A 172 6.69 -20.93 -1.73
CA LEU A 172 6.47 -22.02 -2.69
C LEU A 172 5.00 -22.16 -3.09
N SER A 173 4.07 -21.83 -2.19
CA SER A 173 2.63 -22.03 -2.41
C SER A 173 1.95 -20.93 -3.23
N ARG A 174 2.59 -19.75 -3.38
CA ARG A 174 1.99 -18.56 -4.03
C ARG A 174 2.96 -17.85 -4.99
N ALA A 175 3.81 -18.63 -5.68
CA ALA A 175 4.69 -18.12 -6.73
C ALA A 175 3.88 -17.61 -7.95
N PRO A 176 4.39 -16.64 -8.74
CA PRO A 176 5.62 -15.89 -8.51
C PRO A 176 5.40 -14.67 -7.62
N GLY A 177 5.75 -14.76 -6.36
CA GLY A 177 5.63 -13.67 -5.38
C GLY A 177 6.90 -12.83 -5.22
N GLY A 178 8.03 -13.30 -5.70
CA GLY A 178 9.32 -12.64 -5.53
C GLY A 178 9.59 -12.32 -4.05
N THR A 179 10.05 -11.11 -3.78
CA THR A 179 10.31 -10.59 -2.42
C THR A 179 9.05 -10.20 -1.66
N PHE A 180 7.87 -10.37 -2.23
CA PHE A 180 6.59 -10.06 -1.57
C PHE A 180 5.98 -11.29 -0.87
N GLY A 181 6.49 -12.49 -1.14
CA GLY A 181 6.00 -13.75 -0.57
C GLY A 181 4.63 -14.20 -1.09
N ASN A 182 3.96 -13.38 -1.91
CA ASN A 182 2.67 -13.70 -2.51
C ASN A 182 2.55 -13.02 -3.88
N ARG A 183 2.17 -13.80 -4.91
CA ARG A 183 1.96 -13.30 -6.27
C ARG A 183 0.95 -12.17 -6.38
N ASN A 184 -0.08 -12.17 -5.52
CA ASN A 184 -1.06 -11.09 -5.50
C ASN A 184 -0.40 -9.77 -5.10
N PHE A 185 0.45 -9.76 -4.07
CA PHE A 185 1.06 -8.52 -3.58
C PHE A 185 2.02 -7.90 -4.60
N MET A 186 2.77 -8.73 -5.33
CA MET A 186 3.55 -8.28 -6.49
C MET A 186 2.64 -7.72 -7.59
N ALA A 187 1.55 -8.43 -7.92
CA ALA A 187 0.60 -7.98 -8.94
C ALA A 187 -0.11 -6.67 -8.56
N HIS A 188 -0.40 -6.43 -7.27
CA HIS A 188 -0.99 -5.17 -6.81
C HIS A 188 -0.05 -3.99 -7.07
N LEU A 189 1.24 -4.15 -6.73
CA LEU A 189 2.25 -3.12 -7.02
C LEU A 189 2.29 -2.80 -8.51
N VAL A 190 2.33 -3.85 -9.35
CA VAL A 190 2.39 -3.70 -10.80
C VAL A 190 1.12 -3.04 -11.36
N ALA A 191 -0.06 -3.47 -10.93
CA ALA A 191 -1.33 -2.92 -11.39
C ALA A 191 -1.48 -1.42 -11.04
N ILE A 192 -1.04 -1.02 -9.85
CA ILE A 192 -1.05 0.39 -9.39
C ILE A 192 0.02 1.21 -10.14
N GLY A 193 1.18 0.62 -10.42
CA GLY A 193 2.29 1.28 -11.08
C GLY A 193 2.14 1.40 -12.61
N LEU A 194 1.36 0.52 -13.24
CA LEU A 194 1.24 0.46 -14.70
C LEU A 194 0.71 1.76 -15.34
N PRO A 195 -0.33 2.44 -14.82
CA PRO A 195 -0.78 3.72 -15.37
C PRO A 195 0.33 4.79 -15.37
N VAL A 196 1.16 4.80 -14.35
CA VAL A 196 2.28 5.76 -14.23
C VAL A 196 3.44 5.37 -15.13
N LEU A 197 3.73 4.09 -15.30
CA LEU A 197 4.72 3.61 -16.29
C LEU A 197 4.33 4.05 -17.71
N LEU A 198 3.04 3.92 -18.06
CA LEU A 198 2.51 4.39 -19.35
C LEU A 198 2.64 5.91 -19.46
N TYR A 199 2.28 6.66 -18.43
CA TYR A 199 2.44 8.11 -18.37
C TYR A 199 3.90 8.54 -18.58
N VAL A 200 4.84 7.96 -17.85
CA VAL A 200 6.28 8.27 -17.97
C VAL A 200 6.80 7.92 -19.37
N ALA A 201 6.32 6.85 -19.98
CA ALA A 201 6.67 6.49 -21.36
C ALA A 201 6.15 7.53 -22.37
N LEU A 202 4.89 7.96 -22.23
CA LEU A 202 4.28 8.97 -23.11
C LEU A 202 4.99 10.32 -23.00
N GLU A 203 5.37 10.74 -21.79
CA GLU A 203 6.05 12.02 -21.51
C GLU A 203 7.57 11.98 -21.76
N ALA A 204 8.15 10.83 -22.10
CA ALA A 204 9.59 10.68 -22.27
C ALA A 204 10.15 11.69 -23.30
N ARG A 205 11.17 12.46 -22.92
CA ARG A 205 11.73 13.54 -23.76
C ARG A 205 12.65 13.02 -24.87
N SER A 206 13.23 11.84 -24.69
CA SER A 206 14.15 11.22 -25.65
C SER A 206 13.68 9.84 -26.06
N ARG A 207 14.15 9.35 -27.22
CA ARG A 207 13.89 7.99 -27.68
C ARG A 207 14.43 6.94 -26.70
N ALA A 208 15.60 7.17 -26.12
CA ALA A 208 16.20 6.26 -25.15
C ALA A 208 15.32 6.13 -23.87
N ARG A 209 14.84 7.25 -23.32
CA ARG A 209 13.93 7.23 -22.18
C ARG A 209 12.61 6.52 -22.49
N PHE A 210 12.07 6.73 -23.69
CA PHE A 210 10.87 6.02 -24.14
C PHE A 210 11.11 4.51 -24.21
N LEU A 211 12.22 4.07 -24.81
CA LEU A 211 12.55 2.63 -24.92
C LEU A 211 12.74 2.00 -23.55
N LEU A 212 13.45 2.66 -22.63
CA LEU A 212 13.61 2.17 -21.24
C LEU A 212 12.26 2.03 -20.53
N ALA A 213 11.38 3.02 -20.67
CA ALA A 213 10.04 2.97 -20.09
C ALA A 213 9.18 1.88 -20.75
N ALA A 214 9.27 1.69 -22.06
CA ALA A 214 8.57 0.63 -22.78
C ALA A 214 9.05 -0.78 -22.37
N ILE A 215 10.34 -0.96 -22.13
CA ILE A 215 10.89 -2.20 -21.53
C ILE A 215 10.29 -2.40 -20.12
N GLY A 216 10.23 -1.35 -19.31
CA GLY A 216 9.59 -1.40 -17.99
C GLY A 216 8.12 -1.81 -18.06
N VAL A 217 7.36 -1.26 -19.00
CA VAL A 217 5.96 -1.65 -19.27
C VAL A 217 5.87 -3.13 -19.68
N SER A 218 6.78 -3.60 -20.56
CA SER A 218 6.84 -5.00 -20.99
C SER A 218 7.07 -5.95 -19.82
N LEU A 219 8.06 -5.69 -18.98
CA LEU A 219 8.39 -6.50 -17.80
C LEU A 219 7.24 -6.51 -16.78
N ALA A 220 6.63 -5.36 -16.54
CA ALA A 220 5.48 -5.23 -15.66
C ALA A 220 4.27 -6.04 -16.17
N ALA A 221 3.96 -5.92 -17.46
CA ALA A 221 2.87 -6.68 -18.10
C ALA A 221 3.11 -8.21 -18.03
N ALA A 222 4.32 -8.67 -18.34
CA ALA A 222 4.69 -10.08 -18.25
C ALA A 222 4.55 -10.62 -16.83
N ALA A 223 5.06 -9.90 -15.82
CA ALA A 223 4.94 -10.28 -14.42
C ALA A 223 3.47 -10.34 -13.96
N LEU A 224 2.65 -9.39 -14.42
CA LEU A 224 1.22 -9.34 -14.09
C LEU A 224 0.48 -10.58 -14.66
N VAL A 225 0.77 -10.96 -15.91
CA VAL A 225 0.19 -12.18 -16.52
C VAL A 225 0.60 -13.42 -15.74
N LEU A 226 1.90 -13.61 -15.51
CA LEU A 226 2.42 -14.79 -14.82
C LEU A 226 1.94 -14.89 -13.36
N SER A 227 1.55 -13.77 -12.76
CA SER A 227 1.01 -13.78 -11.38
C SER A 227 -0.33 -14.51 -11.25
N ARG A 228 -1.14 -14.59 -12.31
CA ARG A 228 -2.53 -15.07 -12.26
C ARG A 228 -3.40 -14.37 -11.20
N SER A 229 -3.05 -13.14 -10.83
CA SER A 229 -3.80 -12.36 -9.84
C SER A 229 -5.03 -11.74 -10.48
N ARG A 230 -6.21 -12.28 -10.19
CA ARG A 230 -7.48 -11.76 -10.71
C ARG A 230 -7.70 -10.29 -10.32
N ALA A 231 -7.40 -9.93 -9.06
CA ALA A 231 -7.49 -8.55 -8.59
C ALA A 231 -6.55 -7.62 -9.36
N GLY A 232 -5.28 -8.05 -9.57
CA GLY A 232 -4.32 -7.30 -10.37
C GLY A 232 -4.75 -7.13 -11.82
N TRP A 233 -5.31 -8.19 -12.45
CA TRP A 233 -5.82 -8.13 -13.82
C TRP A 233 -7.02 -7.21 -13.95
N LEU A 234 -7.97 -7.27 -13.00
CA LEU A 234 -9.14 -6.39 -12.98
C LEU A 234 -8.74 -4.92 -12.79
N GLY A 235 -7.79 -4.64 -11.87
CA GLY A 235 -7.31 -3.28 -11.64
C GLY A 235 -6.58 -2.69 -12.86
N ALA A 236 -5.66 -3.45 -13.45
CA ALA A 236 -4.96 -3.03 -14.67
C ALA A 236 -5.91 -2.93 -15.87
N GLY A 237 -6.85 -3.88 -16.00
CA GLY A 237 -7.87 -3.88 -17.05
C GLY A 237 -8.81 -2.68 -16.94
N ALA A 238 -9.33 -2.36 -15.76
CA ALA A 238 -10.17 -1.21 -15.51
C ALA A 238 -9.45 0.11 -15.83
N SER A 239 -8.19 0.23 -15.38
CA SER A 239 -7.36 1.41 -15.69
C SER A 239 -7.07 1.52 -17.18
N GLY A 240 -6.74 0.40 -17.83
CA GLY A 240 -6.48 0.36 -19.27
C GLY A 240 -7.72 0.72 -20.09
N LEU A 241 -8.88 0.14 -19.74
CA LEU A 241 -10.15 0.46 -20.39
C LEU A 241 -10.51 1.95 -20.24
N PHE A 242 -10.34 2.50 -19.04
CA PHE A 242 -10.53 3.93 -18.80
C PHE A 242 -9.61 4.77 -19.70
N LEU A 243 -8.32 4.45 -19.76
CA LEU A 243 -7.37 5.20 -20.60
C LEU A 243 -7.70 5.10 -22.10
N VAL A 244 -8.16 3.95 -22.57
CA VAL A 244 -8.59 3.76 -23.98
C VAL A 244 -9.85 4.57 -24.27
N VAL A 245 -10.88 4.46 -23.44
CA VAL A 245 -12.15 5.19 -23.62
C VAL A 245 -11.91 6.70 -23.62
N GLU A 246 -11.15 7.21 -22.65
CA GLU A 246 -10.83 8.63 -22.57
C GLU A 246 -9.90 9.10 -23.70
N GLY A 247 -8.93 8.29 -24.09
CA GLY A 247 -8.08 8.56 -25.25
C GLY A 247 -8.90 8.73 -26.52
N LEU A 248 -9.87 7.84 -26.77
CA LEU A 248 -10.77 7.93 -27.92
C LEU A 248 -11.71 9.14 -27.84
N TRP A 249 -12.20 9.48 -26.63
CA TRP A 249 -13.20 10.53 -26.44
C TRP A 249 -12.61 11.94 -26.47
N LEU A 250 -11.40 12.12 -25.96
CA LEU A 250 -10.72 13.42 -25.86
C LEU A 250 -10.15 13.92 -27.20
N GLY A 251 -10.28 13.23 -28.31
CA GLY A 251 -9.87 13.61 -29.68
C GLY A 251 -8.58 14.44 -29.81
N ARG A 252 -8.44 15.46 -28.95
CA ARG A 252 -7.27 16.36 -28.90
C ARG A 252 -5.96 15.68 -28.50
N LEU A 253 -5.99 14.55 -27.74
CA LEU A 253 -4.80 13.76 -27.45
C LEU A 253 -4.28 13.06 -28.71
N TRP A 254 -5.16 12.84 -29.68
CA TRP A 254 -4.83 12.24 -30.97
C TRP A 254 -4.34 13.26 -32.00
N MET A 255 -4.35 14.55 -31.68
CA MET A 255 -3.85 15.58 -32.61
C MET A 255 -2.32 15.63 -32.67
N GLU A 256 -1.59 15.17 -31.62
CA GLU A 256 -0.13 15.05 -31.66
C GLU A 256 0.32 13.69 -32.22
N ALA A 257 0.86 13.67 -33.42
CA ALA A 257 1.40 12.49 -34.07
C ALA A 257 2.43 11.72 -33.21
N ARG A 258 3.16 12.42 -32.33
CA ARG A 258 4.10 11.83 -31.39
C ARG A 258 3.38 10.95 -30.35
N VAL A 259 2.32 11.45 -29.75
CA VAL A 259 1.52 10.74 -28.72
C VAL A 259 0.87 9.51 -29.34
N GLN A 260 0.22 9.68 -30.50
CA GLN A 260 -0.41 8.58 -31.25
C GLN A 260 0.58 7.45 -31.52
N ARG A 261 1.75 7.79 -32.09
CA ARG A 261 2.79 6.79 -32.40
C ARG A 261 3.23 6.04 -31.15
N ARG A 262 3.42 6.73 -30.02
CA ARG A 262 3.83 6.12 -28.76
C ARG A 262 2.74 5.24 -28.17
N VAL A 263 1.49 5.64 -28.23
CA VAL A 263 0.36 4.82 -27.78
C VAL A 263 0.31 3.52 -28.59
N LEU A 264 0.42 3.59 -29.92
CA LEU A 264 0.46 2.40 -30.77
C LEU A 264 1.67 1.50 -30.46
N GLN A 265 2.85 2.10 -30.26
CA GLN A 265 4.05 1.35 -29.87
C GLN A 265 3.88 0.66 -28.50
N LEU A 266 3.33 1.36 -27.50
CA LEU A 266 3.06 0.77 -26.18
C LEU A 266 1.98 -0.30 -26.23
N ALA A 267 0.94 -0.14 -27.03
CA ALA A 267 -0.07 -1.18 -27.27
C ALA A 267 0.58 -2.44 -27.90
N ALA A 268 1.43 -2.27 -28.91
CA ALA A 268 2.17 -3.37 -29.51
C ALA A 268 3.12 -4.05 -28.51
N VAL A 269 3.83 -3.27 -27.68
CA VAL A 269 4.69 -3.79 -26.60
C VAL A 269 3.87 -4.60 -25.59
N LEU A 270 2.71 -4.09 -25.15
CA LEU A 270 1.83 -4.81 -24.23
C LEU A 270 1.35 -6.13 -24.82
N LEU A 271 0.84 -6.12 -26.06
CA LEU A 271 0.38 -7.34 -26.73
C LEU A 271 1.50 -8.36 -26.93
N ALA A 272 2.69 -7.91 -27.36
CA ALA A 272 3.86 -8.78 -27.48
C ALA A 272 4.27 -9.36 -26.13
N SER A 273 4.25 -8.57 -25.07
CA SER A 273 4.60 -9.02 -23.71
C SER A 273 3.61 -10.06 -23.17
N LEU A 274 2.31 -9.86 -23.42
CA LEU A 274 1.28 -10.83 -23.10
C LEU A 274 1.52 -12.15 -23.84
N ALA A 275 1.73 -12.10 -25.15
CA ALA A 275 2.00 -13.29 -25.96
C ALA A 275 3.27 -14.02 -25.50
N LEU A 276 4.38 -13.30 -25.30
CA LEU A 276 5.63 -13.87 -24.83
C LEU A 276 5.50 -14.52 -23.45
N ALA A 277 4.82 -13.87 -22.51
CA ALA A 277 4.60 -14.41 -21.17
C ALA A 277 3.82 -15.73 -21.18
N LEU A 278 2.89 -15.89 -22.14
CA LEU A 278 2.09 -17.12 -22.29
C LEU A 278 2.86 -18.25 -23.00
N VAL A 279 3.75 -17.91 -23.96
CA VAL A 279 4.45 -18.88 -24.81
C VAL A 279 5.79 -19.31 -24.22
N LEU A 280 6.51 -18.41 -23.54
CA LEU A 280 7.82 -18.73 -22.98
C LEU A 280 7.71 -19.75 -21.84
N PRO A 281 8.47 -20.87 -21.89
CA PRO A 281 8.45 -21.87 -20.84
C PRO A 281 8.96 -21.26 -19.53
N ASN A 282 8.25 -21.53 -18.45
CA ASN A 282 8.59 -21.07 -17.11
C ASN A 282 8.56 -22.24 -16.11
N ARG A 283 9.07 -22.01 -14.89
CA ARG A 283 9.14 -23.02 -13.82
C ARG A 283 7.95 -22.99 -12.85
N LEU A 284 6.89 -22.26 -13.20
CA LEU A 284 5.69 -22.21 -12.38
C LEU A 284 4.91 -23.51 -12.52
N ASN A 285 4.74 -24.21 -11.40
CA ASN A 285 4.03 -25.49 -11.38
C ASN A 285 2.54 -25.23 -11.07
N TRP A 286 1.75 -25.11 -12.13
CA TRP A 286 0.30 -24.98 -12.03
C TRP A 286 -0.35 -26.38 -12.05
N ARG A 287 -1.42 -26.56 -11.25
CA ARG A 287 -2.19 -27.83 -11.22
C ARG A 287 -3.08 -28.03 -12.45
N SER A 288 -3.28 -26.99 -13.25
CA SER A 288 -4.18 -26.96 -14.41
C SER A 288 -3.36 -26.92 -15.70
N ASP A 289 -3.83 -27.59 -16.74
CA ASP A 289 -3.25 -27.58 -18.08
C ASP A 289 -3.46 -26.23 -18.81
N SER A 290 -4.50 -25.48 -18.41
CA SER A 290 -4.83 -24.16 -18.96
C SER A 290 -5.00 -23.10 -17.85
N PRO A 291 -3.91 -22.80 -17.10
CA PRO A 291 -4.00 -22.05 -15.84
C PRO A 291 -4.48 -20.61 -16.03
N TYR A 292 -4.14 -19.98 -17.13
CA TYR A 292 -4.52 -18.59 -17.42
C TYR A 292 -5.98 -18.48 -17.85
N LEU A 293 -6.47 -19.41 -18.68
CA LEU A 293 -7.87 -19.48 -19.07
C LEU A 293 -8.76 -19.76 -17.85
N GLU A 294 -8.37 -20.71 -17.00
CA GLU A 294 -9.06 -20.97 -15.72
C GLU A 294 -9.13 -19.74 -14.83
N SER A 295 -8.04 -18.94 -14.78
CA SER A 295 -8.05 -17.71 -14.00
C SER A 295 -8.97 -16.65 -14.60
N LEU A 296 -9.04 -16.57 -15.92
CA LEU A 296 -9.89 -15.62 -16.65
C LEU A 296 -11.38 -15.98 -16.47
N THR A 297 -11.76 -17.23 -16.73
CA THR A 297 -13.14 -17.73 -16.55
C THR A 297 -13.57 -17.69 -15.09
N GLY A 298 -12.61 -17.96 -14.18
CA GLY A 298 -12.83 -17.88 -12.74
C GLY A 298 -13.04 -16.48 -12.18
N VAL A 299 -12.82 -15.40 -12.96
CA VAL A 299 -13.13 -14.02 -12.51
C VAL A 299 -14.60 -13.87 -12.17
N ALA A 300 -15.48 -14.46 -12.97
CA ALA A 300 -16.94 -14.42 -12.78
C ALA A 300 -17.50 -15.60 -11.96
N ASN A 301 -16.65 -16.57 -11.55
CA ASN A 301 -17.11 -17.72 -10.78
C ASN A 301 -17.09 -17.41 -9.27
N TYR A 302 -18.28 -17.15 -8.72
CA TYR A 302 -18.52 -16.96 -7.29
C TYR A 302 -19.25 -18.14 -6.64
N LYS A 303 -19.53 -19.22 -7.38
CA LYS A 303 -20.19 -20.42 -6.86
C LYS A 303 -19.22 -21.33 -6.13
N GLU A 304 -17.94 -21.32 -6.52
CA GLU A 304 -16.91 -22.22 -6.02
C GLU A 304 -15.56 -21.52 -5.80
N GLY A 305 -14.65 -22.22 -5.13
CA GLY A 305 -13.26 -21.81 -4.94
C GLY A 305 -13.11 -20.48 -4.18
N SER A 306 -12.10 -19.69 -4.58
CA SER A 306 -11.76 -18.44 -3.88
C SER A 306 -12.80 -17.32 -4.05
N GLY A 307 -13.64 -17.37 -5.08
CA GLY A 307 -14.73 -16.42 -5.29
C GLY A 307 -15.80 -16.60 -4.21
N ARG A 308 -16.28 -17.83 -4.02
CA ARG A 308 -17.24 -18.19 -2.96
C ARG A 308 -16.69 -17.85 -1.58
N GLY A 309 -15.42 -18.21 -1.31
CA GLY A 309 -14.80 -17.91 -0.02
C GLY A 309 -14.77 -16.41 0.30
N ARG A 310 -14.53 -15.54 -0.72
CA ARG A 310 -14.60 -14.09 -0.54
C ARG A 310 -16.02 -13.60 -0.22
N LEU A 311 -17.05 -14.13 -0.90
CA LEU A 311 -18.44 -13.74 -0.61
C LEU A 311 -18.83 -14.10 0.82
N ILE A 312 -18.47 -15.30 1.30
CA ILE A 312 -18.70 -15.72 2.68
C ILE A 312 -17.96 -14.76 3.64
N GLN A 313 -16.68 -14.51 3.38
CA GLN A 313 -15.87 -13.59 4.19
C GLN A 313 -16.45 -12.16 4.20
N TYR A 314 -16.94 -11.66 3.06
CA TYR A 314 -17.57 -10.33 2.97
C TYR A 314 -18.88 -10.28 3.77
N GLY A 315 -19.75 -11.28 3.66
CA GLY A 315 -20.99 -11.37 4.45
C GLY A 315 -20.70 -11.34 5.95
N ASN A 316 -19.78 -12.19 6.41
CA ASN A 316 -19.35 -12.24 7.81
C ASN A 316 -18.74 -10.91 8.27
N THR A 317 -17.91 -10.28 7.41
CA THR A 317 -17.28 -8.97 7.71
C THR A 317 -18.30 -7.84 7.75
N LEU A 318 -19.32 -7.86 6.88
CA LEU A 318 -20.41 -6.87 6.91
C LEU A 318 -21.26 -7.01 8.17
N SER A 319 -21.55 -8.24 8.63
CA SER A 319 -22.23 -8.48 9.91
C SER A 319 -21.42 -7.87 11.07
N MET A 320 -20.09 -8.07 11.05
CA MET A 320 -19.18 -7.48 12.05
C MET A 320 -19.18 -5.93 11.99
N ALA A 321 -19.21 -5.34 10.79
CA ALA A 321 -19.29 -3.90 10.59
C ALA A 321 -20.64 -3.33 11.05
N ALA A 322 -21.74 -4.07 10.83
CA ALA A 322 -23.07 -3.68 11.25
C ALA A 322 -23.24 -3.65 12.78
N ASP A 323 -22.56 -4.55 13.50
CA ASP A 323 -22.54 -4.53 14.96
C ASP A 323 -21.82 -3.31 15.56
N ARG A 324 -20.89 -2.71 14.79
CA ARG A 324 -20.10 -1.53 15.22
C ARG A 324 -19.96 -0.49 14.10
N PRO A 325 -21.05 0.14 13.66
CA PRO A 325 -21.09 0.90 12.42
C PRO A 325 -20.27 2.20 12.40
N LEU A 326 -20.02 2.82 13.57
CA LEU A 326 -19.38 4.13 13.68
C LEU A 326 -17.85 4.05 13.73
N LEU A 327 -17.31 3.19 14.61
CA LEU A 327 -15.88 3.12 14.91
C LEU A 327 -15.27 1.73 14.57
N GLY A 328 -16.09 0.76 14.22
CA GLY A 328 -15.63 -0.60 13.97
C GLY A 328 -15.06 -1.28 15.22
N VAL A 329 -14.22 -2.30 15.01
CA VAL A 329 -13.57 -3.09 16.09
C VAL A 329 -12.16 -2.61 16.41
N GLY A 330 -11.70 -1.56 15.78
CA GLY A 330 -10.34 -1.03 15.86
C GLY A 330 -9.49 -1.43 14.64
N PRO A 331 -8.62 -0.52 14.16
CA PRO A 331 -7.73 -0.80 13.04
C PRO A 331 -6.90 -2.07 13.28
N GLY A 332 -6.73 -2.93 12.28
CA GLY A 332 -5.98 -4.18 12.39
C GLY A 332 -6.60 -5.25 13.30
N ASN A 333 -7.78 -5.01 13.88
CA ASN A 333 -8.45 -5.95 14.79
C ASN A 333 -9.47 -6.87 14.11
N TRP A 334 -9.56 -6.83 12.78
CA TRP A 334 -10.41 -7.76 12.05
C TRP A 334 -10.12 -9.23 12.42
N PRO A 335 -8.88 -9.76 12.41
CA PRO A 335 -8.61 -11.15 12.73
C PRO A 335 -8.89 -11.50 14.19
N VAL A 336 -8.91 -10.51 15.10
CA VAL A 336 -9.24 -10.68 16.52
C VAL A 336 -10.73 -11.02 16.71
N PHE A 337 -11.60 -10.40 15.91
CA PHE A 337 -13.05 -10.52 16.03
C PHE A 337 -13.67 -11.49 15.03
N TYR A 338 -13.08 -11.65 13.86
CA TYR A 338 -13.63 -12.44 12.76
C TYR A 338 -14.06 -13.87 13.17
N PRO A 339 -13.32 -14.62 14.04
CA PRO A 339 -13.74 -15.94 14.49
C PRO A 339 -15.11 -15.98 15.18
N ARG A 340 -15.64 -14.84 15.65
CA ARG A 340 -16.99 -14.75 16.23
C ARG A 340 -18.11 -14.79 15.18
N TYR A 341 -17.80 -14.36 13.96
CA TYR A 341 -18.76 -14.22 12.86
C TYR A 341 -18.68 -15.33 11.82
N MET A 342 -17.65 -16.16 11.92
CA MET A 342 -17.43 -17.25 10.97
C MET A 342 -18.56 -18.27 11.00
N SER A 343 -18.97 -18.72 9.81
CA SER A 343 -19.77 -19.92 9.66
C SER A 343 -18.88 -21.18 9.69
N PRO A 344 -19.43 -22.36 10.06
CA PRO A 344 -18.67 -23.61 10.03
C PRO A 344 -18.12 -24.01 8.65
N ALA A 345 -18.68 -23.45 7.57
CA ALA A 345 -18.27 -23.70 6.19
C ALA A 345 -17.32 -22.63 5.62
N ASP A 346 -16.76 -21.76 6.46
CA ASP A 346 -15.87 -20.70 6.03
C ASP A 346 -14.50 -21.27 5.59
N PRO A 347 -14.13 -21.22 4.32
CA PRO A 347 -12.88 -21.78 3.83
C PRO A 347 -11.64 -20.97 4.23
N SER A 348 -11.81 -19.78 4.85
CA SER A 348 -10.71 -18.97 5.37
C SER A 348 -10.28 -19.38 6.78
N PHE A 349 -10.94 -20.38 7.39
CA PHE A 349 -10.63 -20.90 8.72
C PHE A 349 -9.81 -22.18 8.64
N ASP A 350 -8.63 -22.17 9.25
CA ASP A 350 -7.82 -23.36 9.48
C ASP A 350 -7.65 -23.56 10.99
N PRO A 351 -8.33 -24.56 11.59
CA PRO A 351 -8.29 -24.78 13.04
C PRO A 351 -6.93 -25.25 13.55
N ASP A 352 -6.06 -25.76 12.67
CA ASP A 352 -4.74 -26.28 13.02
C ASP A 352 -3.67 -25.19 12.99
N ASP A 353 -3.93 -24.07 12.32
CA ASP A 353 -3.02 -22.92 12.34
C ASP A 353 -3.07 -22.19 13.70
N ILE A 354 -1.98 -21.57 14.06
CA ILE A 354 -1.88 -20.72 15.26
C ILE A 354 -2.79 -19.51 15.13
N ILE A 355 -2.85 -18.93 13.94
CA ILE A 355 -3.79 -17.88 13.57
C ILE A 355 -4.75 -18.49 12.57
N PRO A 356 -5.92 -18.97 13.00
CA PRO A 356 -6.80 -19.77 12.17
C PRO A 356 -7.52 -19.00 11.06
N THR A 357 -7.25 -17.71 10.92
CA THR A 357 -7.86 -16.82 9.92
C THR A 357 -6.80 -16.05 9.15
N ASN A 358 -7.16 -15.52 7.98
CA ASN A 358 -6.33 -14.53 7.30
C ASN A 358 -6.03 -13.34 8.24
N PRO A 359 -4.87 -12.68 8.12
CA PRO A 359 -4.52 -11.53 8.95
C PRO A 359 -5.34 -10.26 8.62
N TRP A 360 -6.02 -10.22 7.49
CA TRP A 360 -6.92 -9.16 7.03
C TRP A 360 -7.98 -9.72 6.08
N PRO A 361 -9.13 -9.03 5.89
CA PRO A 361 -10.12 -9.43 4.90
C PRO A 361 -9.59 -9.23 3.48
N SER A 362 -10.15 -10.00 2.53
CA SER A 362 -9.77 -9.93 1.12
C SER A 362 -10.37 -8.69 0.42
N SER A 363 -10.39 -7.54 1.11
CA SER A 363 -10.81 -6.23 0.57
C SER A 363 -10.45 -5.12 1.56
N ASP A 364 -9.84 -4.04 1.05
CA ASP A 364 -9.61 -2.83 1.84
C ASP A 364 -10.92 -2.18 2.31
N TRP A 365 -11.95 -2.18 1.46
CA TRP A 365 -13.25 -1.58 1.77
C TRP A 365 -13.92 -2.30 2.94
N MET A 366 -13.87 -3.64 2.93
CA MET A 366 -14.36 -4.47 4.02
C MET A 366 -13.52 -4.28 5.28
N ALA A 367 -12.19 -4.16 5.14
CA ALA A 367 -11.30 -3.89 6.26
C ALA A 367 -11.63 -2.56 6.93
N VAL A 368 -11.76 -1.48 6.15
CA VAL A 368 -12.07 -0.15 6.70
C VAL A 368 -13.45 -0.12 7.34
N ALA A 369 -14.46 -0.74 6.71
CA ALA A 369 -15.82 -0.81 7.27
C ALA A 369 -15.85 -1.53 8.62
N ALA A 370 -15.25 -2.71 8.71
CA ALA A 370 -15.27 -3.52 9.92
C ALA A 370 -14.37 -2.95 11.04
N GLU A 371 -13.22 -2.39 10.67
CA GLU A 371 -12.22 -1.92 11.64
C GLU A 371 -12.41 -0.48 12.09
N ARG A 372 -12.93 0.41 11.21
CA ARG A 372 -13.03 1.86 11.44
C ARG A 372 -14.43 2.43 11.27
N GLY A 373 -15.39 1.59 10.85
CA GLY A 373 -16.78 1.95 10.63
C GLY A 373 -17.07 2.59 9.26
N PHE A 374 -18.37 2.75 8.97
CA PHE A 374 -18.82 3.26 7.67
C PHE A 374 -18.49 4.74 7.45
N LEU A 375 -18.34 5.54 8.52
CA LEU A 375 -17.89 6.93 8.41
C LEU A 375 -16.49 7.00 7.78
N ALA A 376 -15.57 6.13 8.21
CA ALA A 376 -14.22 6.08 7.65
C ALA A 376 -14.22 5.65 6.18
N VAL A 377 -15.10 4.72 5.79
CA VAL A 377 -15.31 4.35 4.38
C VAL A 377 -15.77 5.57 3.56
N GLY A 378 -16.79 6.29 4.05
CA GLY A 378 -17.31 7.49 3.39
C GLY A 378 -16.21 8.55 3.19
N LEU A 379 -15.42 8.82 4.22
CA LEU A 379 -14.30 9.77 4.15
C LEU A 379 -13.24 9.33 3.12
N LEU A 380 -12.88 8.05 3.08
CA LEU A 380 -11.91 7.53 2.11
C LEU A 380 -12.45 7.61 0.67
N VAL A 381 -13.74 7.32 0.47
CA VAL A 381 -14.41 7.50 -0.82
C VAL A 381 -14.39 8.98 -1.23
N LEU A 382 -14.68 9.89 -0.31
CA LEU A 382 -14.64 11.33 -0.57
C LEU A 382 -13.23 11.83 -0.90
N VAL A 383 -12.18 11.28 -0.26
CA VAL A 383 -10.78 11.53 -0.62
C VAL A 383 -10.54 11.15 -2.08
N GLY A 384 -10.84 9.92 -2.47
CA GLY A 384 -10.68 9.45 -3.85
C GLY A 384 -11.50 10.26 -4.85
N ALA A 385 -12.79 10.50 -4.54
CA ALA A 385 -13.69 11.29 -5.38
C ALA A 385 -13.22 12.73 -5.56
N SER A 386 -12.76 13.41 -4.50
CA SER A 386 -12.26 14.79 -4.59
C SER A 386 -11.06 14.91 -5.53
N ILE A 387 -10.15 13.93 -5.49
CA ILE A 387 -8.99 13.89 -6.40
C ILE A 387 -9.43 13.57 -7.83
N ALA A 388 -10.28 12.56 -8.02
CA ALA A 388 -10.73 12.12 -9.34
C ALA A 388 -11.56 13.22 -10.04
N LEU A 389 -12.53 13.82 -9.35
CA LEU A 389 -13.37 14.89 -9.89
C LEU A 389 -12.55 16.15 -10.20
N GLY A 390 -11.58 16.49 -9.34
CA GLY A 390 -10.67 17.60 -9.59
C GLY A 390 -9.79 17.36 -10.84
N ALA A 391 -9.23 16.16 -10.99
CA ALA A 391 -8.46 15.77 -12.18
C ALA A 391 -9.36 15.76 -13.43
N TRP A 392 -10.53 15.17 -13.34
CA TRP A 392 -11.50 15.12 -14.42
C TRP A 392 -11.95 16.50 -14.92
N ALA A 393 -12.24 17.41 -14.00
CA ALA A 393 -12.58 18.80 -14.35
C ALA A 393 -11.44 19.47 -15.13
N ARG A 394 -10.17 19.23 -14.75
CA ARG A 394 -9.02 19.79 -15.48
C ARG A 394 -8.86 19.15 -16.88
N VAL A 395 -9.10 17.85 -17.00
CA VAL A 395 -9.11 17.16 -18.31
C VAL A 395 -10.15 17.79 -19.25
N ARG A 396 -11.37 18.02 -18.75
CA ARG A 396 -12.49 18.56 -19.53
C ARG A 396 -12.28 20.01 -19.95
N HIS A 397 -11.82 20.85 -19.04
CA HIS A 397 -11.70 22.31 -19.25
C HIS A 397 -10.28 22.78 -19.59
N GLY A 398 -9.29 21.89 -19.56
CA GLY A 398 -7.90 22.21 -19.85
C GLY A 398 -7.62 22.40 -21.33
N THR A 399 -6.73 23.34 -21.64
CA THR A 399 -6.30 23.67 -23.03
C THR A 399 -4.98 23.00 -23.42
N ARG A 400 -4.22 22.47 -22.44
CA ARG A 400 -2.89 21.87 -22.65
C ARG A 400 -2.95 20.35 -22.56
N GLN A 401 -2.19 19.64 -23.39
CA GLN A 401 -2.14 18.17 -23.44
C GLN A 401 -1.41 17.55 -22.26
N VAL A 402 -0.27 18.12 -21.85
CA VAL A 402 0.56 17.58 -20.75
C VAL A 402 -0.21 17.49 -19.42
N PRO A 403 -0.96 18.54 -19.00
CA PRO A 403 -1.83 18.39 -17.84
C PRO A 403 -2.89 17.31 -17.98
N ALA A 404 -3.42 17.10 -19.20
CA ALA A 404 -4.41 16.08 -19.44
C ALA A 404 -3.85 14.66 -19.22
N LEU A 405 -2.65 14.35 -19.67
CA LEU A 405 -2.01 13.04 -19.44
C LEU A 405 -1.74 12.79 -17.96
N THR A 406 -1.28 13.81 -17.21
CA THR A 406 -1.10 13.71 -15.75
C THR A 406 -2.42 13.43 -15.04
N ASP A 407 -3.49 14.14 -15.41
CA ASP A 407 -4.82 14.00 -14.82
C ASP A 407 -5.47 12.66 -15.20
N LEU A 408 -5.25 12.14 -16.38
CA LEU A 408 -5.66 10.78 -16.77
C LEU A 408 -4.89 9.72 -15.97
N ALA A 409 -3.58 9.91 -15.79
CA ALA A 409 -2.76 8.98 -15.02
C ALA A 409 -3.21 8.88 -13.56
N ILE A 410 -3.60 10.02 -12.93
CA ILE A 410 -4.08 9.99 -11.54
C ILE A 410 -5.42 9.27 -11.42
N VAL A 411 -6.38 9.49 -12.33
CA VAL A 411 -7.66 8.79 -12.31
C VAL A 411 -7.49 7.30 -12.58
N ALA A 412 -6.63 6.93 -13.55
CA ALA A 412 -6.31 5.53 -13.83
C ALA A 412 -5.64 4.84 -12.64
N THR A 413 -4.73 5.53 -11.92
CA THR A 413 -4.10 4.99 -10.71
C THR A 413 -5.11 4.83 -9.58
N LEU A 414 -5.98 5.81 -9.34
CA LEU A 414 -7.06 5.71 -8.35
C LEU A 414 -8.00 4.54 -8.67
N LEU A 415 -8.33 4.35 -9.94
CA LEU A 415 -9.17 3.25 -10.39
C LEU A 415 -8.47 1.90 -10.14
N ALA A 416 -7.17 1.78 -10.43
CA ALA A 416 -6.40 0.58 -10.11
C ALA A 416 -6.42 0.28 -8.61
N VAL A 417 -6.12 1.27 -7.76
CA VAL A 417 -6.14 1.14 -6.28
C VAL A 417 -7.53 0.71 -5.80
N THR A 418 -8.59 1.36 -6.29
CA THR A 418 -9.98 1.09 -5.90
C THR A 418 -10.42 -0.31 -6.26
N VAL A 419 -10.14 -0.74 -7.50
CA VAL A 419 -10.55 -2.06 -8.00
C VAL A 419 -9.73 -3.17 -7.35
N VAL A 420 -8.41 -3.03 -7.26
CA VAL A 420 -7.58 -4.02 -6.57
C VAL A 420 -7.98 -4.13 -5.10
N GLY A 421 -8.19 -2.98 -4.42
CA GLY A 421 -8.62 -2.91 -3.03
C GLY A 421 -10.03 -3.45 -2.78
N ALA A 422 -10.88 -3.58 -3.82
CA ALA A 422 -12.17 -4.27 -3.69
C ALA A 422 -12.02 -5.79 -3.52
N PHE A 423 -10.95 -6.38 -4.07
CA PHE A 423 -10.76 -7.83 -4.13
C PHE A 423 -9.56 -8.35 -3.32
N ASP A 424 -8.74 -7.47 -2.77
CA ASP A 424 -7.61 -7.84 -1.91
C ASP A 424 -7.16 -6.65 -1.05
N ALA A 425 -6.14 -6.85 -0.20
CA ALA A 425 -5.57 -5.81 0.63
C ALA A 425 -4.53 -4.99 -0.15
N VAL A 426 -4.67 -3.68 -0.16
CA VAL A 426 -3.78 -2.68 -0.78
C VAL A 426 -3.34 -1.65 0.26
N LEU A 427 -4.28 -0.86 0.77
CA LEU A 427 -3.99 0.26 1.67
C LEU A 427 -3.64 -0.15 3.11
N VAL A 428 -3.87 -1.41 3.46
CA VAL A 428 -3.44 -1.99 4.76
C VAL A 428 -2.04 -2.61 4.68
N LEU A 429 -1.47 -2.75 3.47
CA LEU A 429 -0.15 -3.32 3.23
C LEU A 429 0.91 -2.23 2.98
N PRO A 430 2.15 -2.37 3.51
CA PRO A 430 3.16 -1.32 3.47
C PRO A 430 3.63 -0.96 2.05
N VAL A 431 3.82 -1.94 1.17
CA VAL A 431 4.32 -1.67 -0.20
C VAL A 431 3.29 -0.91 -1.03
N PRO A 432 2.07 -1.43 -1.24
CA PRO A 432 1.09 -0.70 -2.02
C PRO A 432 0.77 0.66 -1.40
N THR A 433 0.76 0.79 -0.08
CA THR A 433 0.57 2.07 0.62
C THR A 433 1.64 3.09 0.23
N LEU A 434 2.93 2.72 0.26
CA LEU A 434 3.99 3.64 -0.17
C LEU A 434 3.75 4.11 -1.60
N PHE A 435 3.55 3.17 -2.53
CA PHE A 435 3.43 3.50 -3.95
C PHE A 435 2.15 4.25 -4.27
N ALA A 436 0.97 3.78 -3.82
CA ALA A 436 -0.31 4.41 -4.10
C ALA A 436 -0.34 5.87 -3.62
N TRP A 437 -0.03 6.11 -2.34
CA TRP A 437 -0.09 7.45 -1.78
C TRP A 437 0.98 8.38 -2.35
N THR A 438 2.19 7.88 -2.61
CA THR A 438 3.26 8.71 -3.20
C THR A 438 2.96 9.07 -4.66
N ILE A 439 2.50 8.11 -5.47
CA ILE A 439 2.12 8.35 -6.87
C ILE A 439 0.96 9.34 -6.94
N ILE A 440 -0.11 9.07 -6.19
CA ILE A 440 -1.29 9.93 -6.18
C ILE A 440 -0.93 11.34 -5.70
N GLY A 441 -0.11 11.44 -4.64
CA GLY A 441 0.37 12.73 -4.14
C GLY A 441 1.18 13.51 -5.17
N ALA A 442 2.12 12.87 -5.86
CA ALA A 442 2.93 13.51 -6.89
C ALA A 442 2.08 14.00 -8.08
N LEU A 443 1.13 13.18 -8.54
CA LEU A 443 0.23 13.51 -9.65
C LEU A 443 -0.80 14.60 -9.26
N ALA A 444 -1.22 14.66 -7.97
CA ALA A 444 -2.17 15.66 -7.46
C ALA A 444 -1.55 17.05 -7.24
N SER A 445 -0.31 17.29 -7.66
CA SER A 445 0.41 18.56 -7.46
C SER A 445 -0.26 19.78 -8.12
N SER A 446 -1.06 19.58 -9.17
CA SER A 446 -1.79 20.63 -9.91
C SER A 446 -3.12 21.03 -9.26
N ALA A 447 -3.55 20.40 -8.16
CA ALA A 447 -4.76 20.77 -7.44
C ALA A 447 -4.72 22.21 -6.91
N ARG A 448 -5.88 22.88 -6.83
CA ARG A 448 -6.00 24.23 -6.28
C ARG A 448 -6.07 24.18 -4.76
N PRO A 449 -5.26 24.98 -4.04
CA PRO A 449 -5.35 25.08 -2.60
C PRO A 449 -6.62 25.83 -2.17
N ILE A 450 -7.15 25.48 -0.99
CA ILE A 450 -8.25 26.17 -0.31
C ILE A 450 -7.75 27.21 0.71
N GLY A 451 -6.49 27.13 1.12
CA GLY A 451 -5.90 28.07 2.07
C GLY A 451 -4.42 27.78 2.35
N GLU A 452 -3.80 28.66 3.10
CA GLU A 452 -2.43 28.51 3.58
C GLU A 452 -2.35 28.85 5.07
N ILE A 453 -1.65 28.02 5.83
CA ILE A 453 -1.36 28.26 7.25
C ILE A 453 0.10 28.69 7.36
N PRO A 454 0.39 29.92 7.83
CA PRO A 454 1.76 30.36 8.06
C PRO A 454 2.39 29.55 9.21
N LEU A 455 3.62 29.09 9.01
CA LEU A 455 4.40 28.42 10.04
C LEU A 455 5.39 29.40 10.66
N THR A 456 5.15 29.74 11.92
CA THR A 456 6.13 30.46 12.74
C THR A 456 7.30 29.52 13.09
N PRO A 457 8.49 30.04 13.44
CA PRO A 457 9.60 29.20 13.91
C PRO A 457 9.23 28.28 15.09
N ARG A 458 8.34 28.75 15.99
CA ARG A 458 7.86 27.96 17.13
C ARG A 458 6.92 26.83 16.69
N SER A 459 5.89 27.14 15.88
CA SER A 459 4.97 26.12 15.39
C SER A 459 5.66 25.07 14.51
N ARG A 460 6.64 25.49 13.69
CA ARG A 460 7.46 24.57 12.90
C ARG A 460 8.31 23.65 13.78
N ARG A 461 8.96 24.18 14.83
CA ARG A 461 9.71 23.33 15.78
C ARG A 461 8.77 22.34 16.50
N GLY A 462 7.60 22.80 16.93
CA GLY A 462 6.58 21.93 17.53
C GLY A 462 6.15 20.81 16.59
N ALA A 463 5.88 21.12 15.32
CA ALA A 463 5.53 20.13 14.31
C ALA A 463 6.67 19.13 14.06
N LEU A 464 7.91 19.59 13.94
CA LEU A 464 9.09 18.72 13.77
C LEU A 464 9.25 17.78 14.99
N THR A 465 9.13 18.33 16.22
CA THR A 465 9.19 17.51 17.45
C THR A 465 8.06 16.49 17.50
N GLY A 466 6.82 16.88 17.16
CA GLY A 466 5.67 15.97 17.10
C GLY A 466 5.89 14.83 16.11
N VAL A 467 6.35 15.13 14.89
CA VAL A 467 6.67 14.13 13.87
C VAL A 467 7.80 13.20 14.35
N ALA A 468 8.84 13.75 14.99
CA ALA A 468 9.95 12.94 15.51
C ALA A 468 9.49 11.99 16.62
N LEU A 469 8.64 12.45 17.55
CA LEU A 469 8.12 11.62 18.65
C LEU A 469 7.18 10.52 18.14
N ILE A 470 6.21 10.87 17.30
CA ILE A 470 5.31 9.88 16.67
C ILE A 470 6.13 8.90 15.83
N GLY A 471 7.10 9.42 15.08
CA GLY A 471 8.00 8.61 14.28
C GLY A 471 8.83 7.64 15.11
N LEU A 472 9.38 8.10 16.23
CA LEU A 472 10.13 7.23 17.16
C LEU A 472 9.27 6.06 17.67
N LEU A 473 8.01 6.34 18.02
CA LEU A 473 7.08 5.30 18.47
C LEU A 473 6.75 4.30 17.35
N LEU A 474 6.42 4.77 16.14
CA LEU A 474 6.06 3.92 15.01
C LEU A 474 7.24 3.10 14.49
N VAL A 475 8.39 3.75 14.28
CA VAL A 475 9.62 3.11 13.80
C VAL A 475 10.19 2.18 14.86
N GLY A 476 10.23 2.62 16.14
CA GLY A 476 10.68 1.81 17.27
C GLY A 476 9.86 0.54 17.43
N ARG A 477 8.52 0.64 17.27
CA ARG A 477 7.64 -0.51 17.29
C ARG A 477 7.94 -1.50 16.15
N SER A 478 8.06 -1.02 14.91
CA SER A 478 8.35 -1.88 13.74
C SER A 478 9.74 -2.51 13.84
N ALA A 479 10.71 -1.78 14.37
CA ALA A 479 12.05 -2.30 14.67
C ALA A 479 12.00 -3.40 15.74
N ALA A 480 11.27 -3.17 16.84
CA ALA A 480 11.09 -4.15 17.92
C ALA A 480 10.47 -5.46 17.40
N GLN A 481 9.43 -5.37 16.53
CA GLN A 481 8.83 -6.55 15.90
C GLN A 481 9.82 -7.31 15.01
N THR A 482 10.58 -6.59 14.18
CA THR A 482 11.57 -7.20 13.28
C THR A 482 12.68 -7.89 14.09
N LEU A 483 13.15 -7.26 15.18
CA LEU A 483 14.14 -7.85 16.09
C LEU A 483 13.56 -9.05 16.85
N ALA A 484 12.32 -8.97 17.32
CA ALA A 484 11.65 -10.07 18.02
C ALA A 484 11.56 -11.33 17.14
N MET A 485 11.25 -11.17 15.84
CA MET A 485 11.27 -12.29 14.88
C MET A 485 12.66 -12.94 14.79
N GLY A 486 13.73 -12.13 14.71
CA GLY A 486 15.11 -12.63 14.67
C GLY A 486 15.50 -13.41 15.92
N LEU A 487 15.23 -12.84 17.10
CA LEU A 487 15.48 -13.50 18.38
C LEU A 487 14.70 -14.81 18.52
N PHE A 488 13.42 -14.81 18.13
CA PHE A 488 12.58 -16.00 18.21
C PHE A 488 13.10 -17.14 17.33
N THR A 489 13.57 -16.81 16.12
CA THR A 489 14.09 -17.79 15.15
C THR A 489 15.41 -18.42 15.61
N GLY A 490 16.19 -17.76 16.47
CA GLY A 490 17.42 -18.30 17.07
C GLY A 490 17.22 -19.56 17.91
N GLY A 491 15.99 -19.89 18.30
CA GLY A 491 15.56 -21.16 18.91
C GLY A 491 15.96 -21.34 20.39
N ARG A 492 16.77 -20.44 20.97
CA ARG A 492 17.10 -20.47 22.40
C ARG A 492 15.91 -19.98 23.20
N ARG A 493 15.52 -20.71 24.26
CA ARG A 493 14.35 -20.32 25.08
C ARG A 493 14.48 -18.94 25.71
N SER A 494 15.69 -18.54 26.12
CA SER A 494 15.96 -17.18 26.63
C SER A 494 15.62 -16.10 25.59
N ASP A 495 15.98 -16.35 24.34
CA ASP A 495 15.76 -15.39 23.25
C ASP A 495 14.29 -15.35 22.82
N MET A 496 13.59 -16.50 22.89
CA MET A 496 12.13 -16.54 22.69
C MET A 496 11.36 -15.73 23.76
N VAL A 497 11.81 -15.80 25.03
CA VAL A 497 11.24 -14.99 26.13
C VAL A 497 11.50 -13.49 25.89
N ARG A 498 12.73 -13.13 25.48
CA ARG A 498 13.05 -11.74 25.11
C ARG A 498 12.22 -11.26 23.91
N ALA A 499 12.02 -12.12 22.91
CA ALA A 499 11.18 -11.81 21.76
C ALA A 499 9.74 -11.50 22.18
N ALA A 500 9.16 -12.31 23.10
CA ALA A 500 7.83 -12.07 23.64
C ALA A 500 7.72 -10.75 24.45
N ALA A 501 8.81 -10.33 25.09
CA ALA A 501 8.88 -9.04 25.79
C ALA A 501 9.01 -7.85 24.84
N LEU A 502 9.77 -8.00 23.74
CA LEU A 502 9.94 -6.95 22.72
C LEU A 502 8.70 -6.72 21.88
N ASP A 503 7.92 -7.77 21.58
CA ASP A 503 6.68 -7.67 20.83
C ASP A 503 5.49 -8.17 21.68
N PRO A 504 5.04 -7.34 22.65
CA PRO A 504 4.04 -7.74 23.65
C PRO A 504 2.66 -8.00 23.04
N GLY A 505 2.35 -7.46 21.86
CA GLY A 505 1.10 -7.69 21.15
C GLY A 505 1.13 -8.85 20.17
N SER A 506 2.25 -9.57 20.06
CA SER A 506 2.37 -10.71 19.16
C SER A 506 1.70 -11.96 19.75
N TYR A 507 0.52 -12.24 19.27
CA TYR A 507 -0.19 -13.47 19.57
C TYR A 507 0.62 -14.72 19.13
N ARG A 508 1.22 -14.67 17.92
CA ARG A 508 2.00 -15.79 17.36
C ARG A 508 3.18 -16.16 18.25
N ILE A 509 3.99 -15.19 18.65
CA ILE A 509 5.15 -15.43 19.52
C ILE A 509 4.73 -16.01 20.87
N ARG A 510 3.68 -15.44 21.49
CA ARG A 510 3.15 -15.93 22.78
C ARG A 510 2.64 -17.36 22.69
N MET A 511 1.86 -17.68 21.66
CA MET A 511 1.31 -19.02 21.47
C MET A 511 2.38 -20.07 21.15
N LEU A 512 3.36 -19.72 20.29
CA LEU A 512 4.46 -20.63 19.96
C LEU A 512 5.32 -20.92 21.21
N LEU A 513 5.64 -19.88 21.99
CA LEU A 513 6.38 -20.03 23.24
C LEU A 513 5.58 -20.85 24.28
N ALA A 514 4.28 -20.58 24.43
CA ALA A 514 3.40 -21.35 25.33
C ALA A 514 3.32 -22.82 24.92
N ARG A 515 3.16 -23.13 23.63
CA ARG A 515 3.21 -24.51 23.10
C ARG A 515 4.56 -25.18 23.37
N SER A 516 5.68 -24.45 23.24
CA SER A 516 7.02 -24.95 23.53
C SER A 516 7.19 -25.34 25.01
N TRP A 517 6.68 -24.51 25.94
CA TRP A 517 6.70 -24.81 27.37
C TRP A 517 5.79 -25.99 27.73
N ALA A 518 4.58 -26.04 27.18
CA ALA A 518 3.63 -27.13 27.43
C ALA A 518 4.20 -28.50 26.96
N ARG A 519 4.82 -28.55 25.77
CA ARG A 519 5.51 -29.74 25.27
C ARG A 519 6.67 -30.20 26.16
N ALA A 520 7.30 -29.28 26.88
CA ALA A 520 8.35 -29.58 27.86
C ALA A 520 7.79 -29.94 29.26
N GLY A 521 6.46 -30.15 29.40
CA GLY A 521 5.80 -30.44 30.67
C GLY A 521 5.72 -29.25 31.65
N ARG A 522 6.14 -28.05 31.22
CA ARG A 522 6.20 -26.86 32.09
C ARG A 522 4.95 -26.01 31.93
N CYS A 523 3.82 -26.55 32.39
CA CYS A 523 2.53 -25.84 32.37
C CYS A 523 2.54 -24.57 33.25
N ASP A 524 3.36 -24.53 34.30
CA ASP A 524 3.60 -23.33 35.11
C ASP A 524 4.04 -22.11 34.27
N ARG A 525 4.85 -22.33 33.24
CA ARG A 525 5.31 -21.30 32.29
C ARG A 525 4.38 -21.10 31.09
N ALA A 526 3.66 -22.15 30.67
CA ALA A 526 2.76 -22.10 29.52
C ALA A 526 1.46 -21.34 29.82
N ILE A 527 0.89 -21.51 31.03
CA ILE A 527 -0.39 -20.93 31.43
C ILE A 527 -0.40 -19.39 31.36
N PRO A 528 0.56 -18.65 31.91
CA PRO A 528 0.58 -17.18 31.80
C PRO A 528 0.57 -16.72 30.35
N LEU A 529 1.43 -17.27 29.49
CA LEU A 529 1.52 -16.92 28.07
C LEU A 529 0.24 -17.22 27.30
N ALA A 530 -0.44 -18.33 27.62
CA ALA A 530 -1.72 -18.67 27.01
C ALA A 530 -2.86 -17.74 27.47
N ARG A 531 -2.81 -17.24 28.72
CA ARG A 531 -3.75 -16.21 29.21
C ARG A 531 -3.53 -14.89 28.49
N ASP A 532 -2.28 -14.42 28.39
CA ASP A 532 -1.95 -13.20 27.63
C ASP A 532 -2.37 -13.33 26.17
N ALA A 533 -2.11 -14.48 25.53
CA ALA A 533 -2.55 -14.72 24.16
C ALA A 533 -4.09 -14.66 24.02
N ARG A 534 -4.84 -15.16 25.04
CA ARG A 534 -6.30 -15.09 25.05
C ARG A 534 -6.82 -13.65 25.21
N GLU A 535 -6.12 -12.81 25.93
CA GLU A 535 -6.47 -11.39 26.04
C GLU A 535 -6.28 -10.66 24.71
N LEU A 536 -5.20 -10.96 23.99
CA LEU A 536 -4.93 -10.39 22.67
C LEU A 536 -5.94 -10.84 21.61
N PHE A 537 -6.37 -12.12 21.66
CA PHE A 537 -7.28 -12.75 20.70
C PHE A 537 -8.34 -13.61 21.43
N PRO A 538 -9.35 -12.99 22.05
CA PRO A 538 -10.30 -13.67 22.94
C PRO A 538 -11.18 -14.69 22.22
N ASN A 539 -11.39 -14.54 20.92
CA ASN A 539 -12.24 -15.40 20.12
C ASN A 539 -11.50 -16.61 19.48
N HIS A 540 -10.18 -16.68 19.61
CA HIS A 540 -9.39 -17.81 19.10
C HIS A 540 -9.47 -19.02 20.01
N PRO A 541 -9.61 -20.25 19.45
CA PRO A 541 -9.75 -21.47 20.25
C PRO A 541 -8.43 -21.95 20.87
N ALA A 542 -7.29 -21.73 20.20
CA ALA A 542 -6.00 -22.31 20.59
C ALA A 542 -5.53 -21.98 22.03
N PRO A 543 -5.65 -20.75 22.56
CA PRO A 543 -5.28 -20.47 23.94
C PRO A 543 -6.13 -21.28 24.95
N ARG A 544 -7.45 -21.41 24.69
CA ARG A 544 -8.36 -22.17 25.55
C ARG A 544 -8.03 -23.66 25.52
N GLN A 545 -7.69 -24.21 24.35
CA GLN A 545 -7.27 -25.61 24.20
C GLN A 545 -6.00 -25.90 25.00
N LEU A 546 -4.99 -25.03 24.91
CA LEU A 546 -3.73 -25.16 25.65
C LEU A 546 -3.94 -25.07 27.16
N LEU A 547 -4.77 -24.11 27.62
CA LEU A 547 -5.12 -23.98 29.04
C LEU A 547 -5.80 -25.25 29.58
N ARG A 548 -6.73 -25.86 28.81
CA ARG A 548 -7.37 -27.16 29.17
C ARG A 548 -6.35 -28.28 29.23
N ALA A 549 -5.44 -28.37 28.25
CA ALA A 549 -4.37 -29.36 28.23
C ALA A 549 -3.45 -29.26 29.45
N CYS A 550 -3.27 -28.05 30.00
CA CYS A 550 -2.53 -27.79 31.24
C CYS A 550 -3.41 -27.88 32.52
N GLY A 551 -4.61 -28.45 32.45
CA GLY A 551 -5.47 -28.69 33.62
C GLY A 551 -6.24 -27.49 34.14
N VAL A 552 -6.22 -26.35 33.41
CA VAL A 552 -6.99 -25.14 33.80
C VAL A 552 -8.45 -25.33 33.38
N ARG A 553 -9.35 -25.44 34.33
CA ARG A 553 -10.81 -25.48 34.07
C ARG A 553 -11.31 -24.11 33.61
N PRO A 554 -12.16 -24.04 32.59
CA PRO A 554 -12.78 -22.76 32.20
C PRO A 554 -13.61 -22.27 33.38
N ARG A 555 -13.38 -21.01 33.80
CA ARG A 555 -14.38 -20.31 34.65
C ARG A 555 -15.63 -20.17 33.80
N ARG A 556 -16.77 -20.69 34.33
CA ARG A 556 -18.11 -20.52 33.76
C ARG A 556 -18.48 -19.06 33.65
#